data_651f25290e81a6171650fec7104b6db2
#
_entry.id   651f25290e81a6171650fec7104b6db2
#
_cell.length_a   1.000
_cell.length_b   1.000
_cell.length_c   1.000
_cell.angle_alpha   90.00
_cell.angle_beta   90.00
_cell.angle_gamma   90.00
#
_symmetry.space_group_name_H-M   'P 1'
#
loop_
_entity.id
_entity.type
_entity.pdbx_description
1 polymer ?
#
loop_
_entity_poly.entity_id
_entity_poly.type
_entity_poly.pdbx_seq_one_letter_code
_entity_poly.pdbx_strand_id
1 'polypeptide(L)'
;MLLGVYFHLAINYVGEPPGGHPFFGLFMLLCHYFRMHAFFLVSGFFGALLVNRRGAKEMIKNRVNRVLYPLLVLSYPIWLLLVFSGDFSLNRQQGNNITNSIISGLWVFVETPTNLIPETTMHLWFLSLLFGMSLLGYFFSKYSFISVDIFKNFVKNIFEKPWLGTFSFCFFYGLLLAILDIQEAQGEEGIGWASWVWFTKPSAIKTFVAFGFFYLVGWQMYYYREQLNSLSVKKYLKIFVVFFLLIFPGFTTLLFKIGGYSQYEIFNEFWSQEKREVTFNVDMSPFDFTQFADSSKFKGVYLNGSFNGWCGECDNKMDDVDGDNIFSKTILLNPGSHNFVFSVNGWDGAHKGDQRGIGEKWVSPGDKGFECDKDPNSDNDNSYEIRLINEDLILEPICWKECTDCDGNYISKIDVNRPWPPSERIVIEKGFIFAMNFLVPSTVILIMTLFIRFCSQPSKRLRYISDSSYWVYVIHLPLVFFIPAFFHQSEMNLLIKFIINSAIVTAACYLSYHFLVRKTFIGKFLNGRKFD
;
A
#
# COMPACT_ATOMS: atom_id res chain seq x y z
N MET A 1 13.77 9.39 7.17
CA MET A 1 13.96 9.66 5.73
C MET A 1 14.65 8.51 5.01
N LEU A 2 15.84 8.03 5.44
CA LEU A 2 16.50 6.89 4.79
C LEU A 2 15.63 5.64 4.69
N LEU A 3 14.87 5.33 5.72
CA LEU A 3 13.90 4.23 5.67
C LEU A 3 12.86 4.40 4.55
N GLY A 4 12.51 5.67 4.22
CA GLY A 4 11.66 5.97 3.08
C GLY A 4 12.32 5.71 1.73
N VAL A 5 13.61 6.00 1.61
CA VAL A 5 14.40 5.68 0.41
C VAL A 5 14.43 4.17 0.19
N TYR A 6 14.73 3.40 1.24
CA TYR A 6 14.81 1.94 1.14
C TYR A 6 13.45 1.28 0.91
N PHE A 7 12.38 1.86 1.48
CA PHE A 7 11.01 1.43 1.20
C PHE A 7 10.67 1.56 -0.29
N HIS A 8 10.87 2.74 -0.87
CA HIS A 8 10.59 2.95 -2.30
C HIS A 8 11.53 2.15 -3.20
N LEU A 9 12.76 1.91 -2.77
CA LEU A 9 13.67 1.04 -3.50
C LEU A 9 13.21 -0.42 -3.48
N ALA A 10 12.68 -0.91 -2.36
CA ALA A 10 12.17 -2.28 -2.24
C ALA A 10 11.00 -2.57 -3.19
N ILE A 11 10.21 -1.56 -3.58
CA ILE A 11 9.11 -1.71 -4.55
C ILE A 11 9.62 -2.32 -5.86
N ASN A 12 10.81 -1.94 -6.32
CA ASN A 12 11.40 -2.46 -7.57
C ASN A 12 11.72 -3.97 -7.52
N TYR A 13 11.68 -4.60 -6.34
CA TYR A 13 12.08 -6.00 -6.14
C TYR A 13 10.97 -6.92 -5.66
N VAL A 14 9.76 -6.40 -5.43
CA VAL A 14 8.62 -7.20 -4.95
C VAL A 14 8.06 -8.10 -6.04
N GLY A 15 8.03 -7.64 -7.29
CA GLY A 15 7.43 -8.33 -8.44
C GLY A 15 8.41 -8.86 -9.47
N GLU A 16 9.75 -8.85 -9.24
CA GLU A 16 10.70 -9.37 -10.22
C GLU A 16 10.61 -10.91 -10.37
N PRO A 17 10.50 -11.44 -11.63
CA PRO A 17 10.51 -12.88 -11.88
C PRO A 17 11.88 -13.52 -11.54
N PRO A 18 11.91 -14.80 -11.07
CA PRO A 18 10.78 -15.71 -10.83
C PRO A 18 10.21 -15.58 -9.41
N GLY A 19 9.16 -14.73 -9.26
CA GLY A 19 8.45 -14.53 -7.99
C GLY A 19 9.30 -13.83 -6.91
N GLY A 20 9.11 -12.53 -6.68
CA GLY A 20 9.93 -11.67 -5.83
C GLY A 20 10.33 -12.27 -4.47
N HIS A 21 11.39 -11.77 -3.87
CA HIS A 21 11.86 -12.32 -2.60
C HIS A 21 10.96 -11.86 -1.44
N PRO A 22 10.43 -12.78 -0.58
CA PRO A 22 9.49 -12.46 0.51
C PRO A 22 9.99 -11.38 1.48
N PHE A 23 11.32 -11.25 1.61
CA PHE A 23 11.95 -10.21 2.42
C PHE A 23 11.47 -8.80 2.05
N PHE A 24 11.30 -8.50 0.76
CA PHE A 24 10.93 -7.14 0.33
C PHE A 24 9.48 -6.81 0.71
N GLY A 25 8.56 -7.75 0.56
CA GLY A 25 7.17 -7.59 1.01
C GLY A 25 7.09 -7.34 2.52
N LEU A 26 7.76 -8.17 3.32
CA LEU A 26 7.83 -8.00 4.77
C LEU A 26 8.51 -6.68 5.16
N PHE A 27 9.62 -6.33 4.51
CA PHE A 27 10.32 -5.07 4.77
C PHE A 27 9.44 -3.85 4.47
N MET A 28 8.72 -3.87 3.36
CA MET A 28 7.79 -2.81 2.99
C MET A 28 6.65 -2.69 3.99
N LEU A 29 6.03 -3.80 4.37
CA LEU A 29 4.98 -3.85 5.37
C LEU A 29 5.45 -3.20 6.69
N LEU A 30 6.59 -3.63 7.21
CA LEU A 30 7.16 -3.08 8.44
C LEU A 30 7.45 -1.57 8.33
N CYS A 31 8.03 -1.12 7.21
CA CYS A 31 8.31 0.31 7.01
C CYS A 31 7.05 1.14 6.88
N HIS A 32 6.05 0.63 6.17
CA HIS A 32 4.79 1.33 5.92
C HIS A 32 3.99 1.51 7.21
N TYR A 33 4.02 0.50 8.07
CA TYR A 33 3.21 0.38 9.27
C TYR A 33 3.39 1.54 10.27
N PHE A 34 4.58 2.10 10.44
CA PHE A 34 4.81 3.14 11.46
C PHE A 34 5.42 4.44 10.94
N ARG A 35 6.07 4.41 9.76
CA ARG A 35 6.90 5.53 9.28
C ARG A 35 6.16 6.86 9.23
N MET A 36 5.02 6.88 8.55
CA MET A 36 4.27 8.12 8.36
C MET A 36 3.60 8.58 9.64
N HIS A 37 3.10 7.66 10.46
CA HIS A 37 2.53 7.94 11.78
C HIS A 37 3.53 8.66 12.69
N ALA A 38 4.78 8.16 12.74
CA ALA A 38 5.85 8.79 13.50
C ALA A 38 6.17 10.21 12.99
N PHE A 39 6.16 10.44 11.66
CA PHE A 39 6.37 11.78 11.10
C PHE A 39 5.28 12.76 11.50
N PHE A 40 4.01 12.36 11.42
CA PHE A 40 2.91 13.24 11.79
C PHE A 40 2.89 13.52 13.30
N LEU A 41 3.20 12.54 14.14
CA LEU A 41 3.35 12.73 15.58
C LEU A 41 4.45 13.77 15.91
N VAL A 42 5.64 13.60 15.33
CA VAL A 42 6.75 14.56 15.52
C VAL A 42 6.41 15.94 14.96
N SER A 43 5.71 15.99 13.83
CA SER A 43 5.28 17.25 13.21
C SER A 43 4.28 18.02 14.06
N GLY A 44 3.37 17.31 14.72
CA GLY A 44 2.43 17.89 15.69
C GLY A 44 3.16 18.47 16.91
N PHE A 45 4.12 17.72 17.47
CA PHE A 45 4.96 18.19 18.56
C PHE A 45 5.68 19.50 18.23
N PHE A 46 6.33 19.57 17.08
CA PHE A 46 7.00 20.80 16.64
C PHE A 46 6.03 21.91 16.23
N GLY A 47 4.82 21.58 15.79
CA GLY A 47 3.74 22.54 15.58
C GLY A 47 3.39 23.26 16.89
N ALA A 48 3.10 22.51 17.96
CA ALA A 48 2.84 23.05 19.29
C ALA A 48 4.02 23.85 19.85
N LEU A 49 5.26 23.37 19.67
CA LEU A 49 6.47 24.09 20.06
C LEU A 49 6.56 25.47 19.39
N LEU A 50 6.29 25.54 18.09
CA LEU A 50 6.34 26.81 17.36
C LEU A 50 5.25 27.77 17.82
N VAL A 51 4.03 27.30 18.02
CA VAL A 51 2.92 28.14 18.53
C VAL A 51 3.25 28.70 19.90
N ASN A 52 3.74 27.86 20.82
CA ASN A 52 4.04 28.30 22.19
C ASN A 52 5.26 29.23 22.27
N ARG A 53 6.23 29.11 21.34
CA ARG A 53 7.44 29.97 21.34
C ARG A 53 7.29 31.24 20.53
N ARG A 54 6.52 31.24 19.45
CA ARG A 54 6.48 32.34 18.47
C ARG A 54 5.08 32.80 18.12
N GLY A 55 4.05 32.14 18.63
CA GLY A 55 2.65 32.41 18.32
C GLY A 55 2.16 31.70 17.04
N ALA A 56 0.84 31.60 16.94
CA ALA A 56 0.19 30.84 15.88
C ALA A 56 0.42 31.42 14.47
N LYS A 57 0.44 32.75 14.32
CA LYS A 57 0.72 33.42 13.02
C LYS A 57 2.11 33.09 12.50
N GLU A 58 3.13 33.13 13.34
CA GLU A 58 4.50 32.80 12.94
C GLU A 58 4.68 31.31 12.65
N MET A 59 3.92 30.44 13.32
CA MET A 59 3.89 29.02 12.99
C MET A 59 3.39 28.81 11.54
N ILE A 60 2.25 29.40 11.16
CA ILE A 60 1.71 29.29 9.80
C ILE A 60 2.67 29.91 8.78
N LYS A 61 3.21 31.10 9.03
CA LYS A 61 4.21 31.71 8.16
C LYS A 61 5.42 30.80 7.93
N ASN A 62 5.88 30.13 8.99
CA ASN A 62 6.94 29.13 8.89
C ASN A 62 6.52 27.93 8.02
N ARG A 63 5.29 27.44 8.15
CA ARG A 63 4.77 26.31 7.35
C ARG A 63 4.58 26.69 5.88
N VAL A 64 4.07 27.88 5.60
CA VAL A 64 4.01 28.41 4.23
C VAL A 64 5.40 28.41 3.60
N ASN A 65 6.40 28.97 4.28
CA ASN A 65 7.74 29.11 3.73
C ASN A 65 8.51 27.79 3.62
N ARG A 66 8.25 26.81 4.48
CA ARG A 66 9.04 25.56 4.57
C ARG A 66 8.32 24.31 4.16
N VAL A 67 7.03 24.39 3.92
CA VAL A 67 6.22 23.23 3.49
C VAL A 67 5.51 23.55 2.19
N LEU A 68 4.68 24.63 2.17
CA LEU A 68 3.87 24.95 0.99
C LEU A 68 4.73 25.44 -0.19
N TYR A 69 5.59 26.43 0.01
CA TYR A 69 6.43 26.93 -1.10
C TYR A 69 7.38 25.85 -1.67
N PRO A 70 8.10 25.04 -0.86
CA PRO A 70 8.85 23.93 -1.40
C PRO A 70 7.99 22.91 -2.14
N LEU A 71 6.79 22.58 -1.66
CA LEU A 71 5.86 21.71 -2.38
C LEU A 71 5.56 22.28 -3.78
N LEU A 72 5.14 23.55 -3.87
CA LEU A 72 4.73 24.17 -5.14
C LEU A 72 5.91 24.33 -6.12
N VAL A 73 7.09 24.71 -5.60
CA VAL A 73 8.26 24.99 -6.46
C VAL A 73 8.95 23.69 -6.91
N LEU A 74 9.05 22.69 -6.03
CA LEU A 74 9.82 21.48 -6.32
C LEU A 74 8.98 20.38 -6.99
N SER A 75 7.66 20.41 -6.88
CA SER A 75 6.81 19.40 -7.51
C SER A 75 7.02 19.32 -9.02
N TYR A 76 7.13 20.45 -9.71
CA TYR A 76 7.32 20.47 -11.15
C TYR A 76 8.64 19.83 -11.62
N PRO A 77 9.83 20.27 -11.18
CA PRO A 77 11.07 19.63 -11.59
C PRO A 77 11.17 18.16 -11.13
N ILE A 78 10.61 17.82 -9.97
CA ILE A 78 10.59 16.42 -9.51
C ILE A 78 9.65 15.56 -10.36
N TRP A 79 8.52 16.10 -10.80
CA TRP A 79 7.63 15.44 -11.73
C TRP A 79 8.34 15.08 -13.04
N LEU A 80 9.01 16.04 -13.65
CA LEU A 80 9.75 15.79 -14.90
C LEU A 80 10.84 14.72 -14.72
N LEU A 81 11.58 14.78 -13.61
CA LEU A 81 12.57 13.76 -13.29
C LEU A 81 11.95 12.39 -13.06
N LEU A 82 10.75 12.31 -12.48
CA LEU A 82 10.04 11.05 -12.26
C LEU A 82 9.53 10.44 -13.56
N VAL A 83 8.91 11.22 -14.41
CA VAL A 83 8.45 10.77 -15.74
C VAL A 83 9.63 10.24 -16.54
N PHE A 84 10.71 11.03 -16.64
CA PHE A 84 11.95 10.60 -17.31
C PHE A 84 12.51 9.30 -16.72
N SER A 85 12.67 9.23 -15.39
CA SER A 85 13.28 8.06 -14.74
C SER A 85 12.38 6.82 -14.78
N GLY A 86 11.07 7.01 -14.78
CA GLY A 86 10.08 5.93 -14.93
C GLY A 86 10.15 5.31 -16.31
N ASP A 87 10.08 6.13 -17.37
CA ASP A 87 10.20 5.65 -18.75
C ASP A 87 11.57 5.00 -19.01
N PHE A 88 12.65 5.63 -18.56
CA PHE A 88 13.99 5.05 -18.62
C PHE A 88 14.04 3.66 -17.98
N SER A 89 13.46 3.51 -16.77
CA SER A 89 13.43 2.24 -16.05
C SER A 89 12.63 1.17 -16.80
N LEU A 90 11.45 1.51 -17.34
CA LEU A 90 10.62 0.59 -18.12
C LEU A 90 11.34 0.10 -19.37
N ASN A 91 11.97 1.01 -20.11
CA ASN A 91 12.75 0.64 -21.30
C ASN A 91 13.93 -0.29 -20.96
N ARG A 92 14.61 -0.06 -19.81
CA ARG A 92 15.68 -0.95 -19.33
C ARG A 92 15.16 -2.33 -18.94
N GLN A 93 13.97 -2.42 -18.34
CA GLN A 93 13.32 -3.71 -18.02
C GLN A 93 12.98 -4.50 -19.29
N GLN A 94 12.56 -3.82 -20.36
CA GLN A 94 12.29 -4.44 -21.67
C GLN A 94 13.54 -4.89 -22.43
N GLY A 95 14.74 -4.72 -21.88
CA GLY A 95 15.99 -5.15 -22.49
C GLY A 95 16.68 -4.12 -23.39
N ASN A 96 16.11 -2.91 -23.55
CA ASN A 96 16.71 -1.84 -24.36
C ASN A 96 18.06 -1.41 -23.79
N ASN A 97 18.99 -0.99 -24.65
CA ASN A 97 20.27 -0.44 -24.21
C ASN A 97 20.11 0.94 -23.54
N ILE A 98 21.16 1.38 -22.82
CA ILE A 98 21.14 2.63 -22.06
C ILE A 98 20.83 3.83 -22.96
N THR A 99 21.45 3.92 -24.13
CA THR A 99 21.27 5.06 -25.05
C THR A 99 19.82 5.18 -25.52
N ASN A 100 19.24 4.07 -25.96
CA ASN A 100 17.84 4.05 -26.40
C ASN A 100 16.88 4.39 -25.26
N SER A 101 17.15 3.89 -24.06
CA SER A 101 16.33 4.20 -22.87
C SER A 101 16.43 5.68 -22.45
N ILE A 102 17.59 6.32 -22.61
CA ILE A 102 17.73 7.77 -22.39
C ILE A 102 16.93 8.55 -23.43
N ILE A 103 17.06 8.16 -24.71
CA ILE A 103 16.33 8.82 -25.82
C ILE A 103 14.83 8.70 -25.58
N SER A 104 14.32 7.50 -25.25
CA SER A 104 12.91 7.28 -24.94
C SER A 104 12.45 8.17 -23.77
N GLY A 105 13.19 8.19 -22.64
CA GLY A 105 12.86 9.00 -21.49
C GLY A 105 12.82 10.52 -21.77
N LEU A 106 13.56 11.00 -22.76
CA LEU A 106 13.45 12.37 -23.25
C LEU A 106 12.28 12.53 -24.23
N TRP A 107 12.05 11.51 -25.07
CA TRP A 107 11.03 11.54 -26.10
C TRP A 107 9.61 11.42 -25.55
N VAL A 108 9.43 10.84 -24.35
CA VAL A 108 8.13 10.69 -23.67
C VAL A 108 7.38 12.01 -23.48
N PHE A 109 8.10 13.14 -23.39
CA PHE A 109 7.50 14.48 -23.29
C PHE A 109 7.02 15.03 -24.63
N VAL A 110 7.54 14.50 -25.74
CA VAL A 110 7.13 14.86 -27.11
C VAL A 110 5.95 14.02 -27.54
N GLU A 111 6.01 12.72 -27.28
CA GLU A 111 4.93 11.77 -27.62
C GLU A 111 3.66 12.02 -26.80
N THR A 112 3.83 12.35 -25.53
CA THR A 112 2.73 12.60 -24.61
C THR A 112 2.95 13.95 -23.90
N PRO A 113 2.60 15.09 -24.54
CA PRO A 113 2.82 16.42 -23.96
C PRO A 113 2.12 16.67 -22.63
N THR A 114 1.07 15.91 -22.31
CA THR A 114 0.40 15.96 -21.00
C THR A 114 1.34 15.59 -19.86
N ASN A 115 2.38 14.80 -20.12
CA ASN A 115 3.44 14.48 -19.15
C ASN A 115 4.24 15.69 -18.68
N LEU A 116 4.12 16.84 -19.33
CA LEU A 116 4.69 18.10 -18.84
C LEU A 116 3.89 18.70 -17.69
N ILE A 117 2.68 18.24 -17.42
CA ILE A 117 1.80 18.79 -16.38
C ILE A 117 1.74 17.82 -15.20
N PRO A 118 2.12 18.26 -13.98
CA PRO A 118 2.02 17.41 -12.80
C PRO A 118 0.57 17.06 -12.44
N GLU A 119 0.16 15.81 -12.60
CA GLU A 119 -1.18 15.34 -12.29
C GLU A 119 -1.38 15.16 -10.78
N THR A 120 -0.31 14.80 -10.07
CA THR A 120 -0.33 14.53 -8.63
C THR A 120 0.83 15.19 -7.90
N THR A 121 0.76 15.22 -6.57
CA THR A 121 1.88 15.65 -5.72
C THR A 121 2.93 14.54 -5.53
N MET A 122 2.72 13.36 -6.13
CA MET A 122 3.58 12.19 -6.05
C MET A 122 3.93 11.85 -4.58
N HIS A 123 5.18 11.51 -4.29
CA HIS A 123 5.67 11.27 -2.92
C HIS A 123 5.70 12.54 -2.04
N LEU A 124 5.51 13.73 -2.61
CA LEU A 124 5.42 14.99 -1.86
C LEU A 124 4.06 15.19 -1.17
N TRP A 125 3.11 14.27 -1.33
CA TRP A 125 1.79 14.29 -0.70
C TRP A 125 1.83 14.56 0.82
N PHE A 126 2.87 14.04 1.49
CA PHE A 126 3.06 14.29 2.92
C PHE A 126 3.13 15.79 3.25
N LEU A 127 3.79 16.60 2.42
CA LEU A 127 3.86 18.08 2.62
C LEU A 127 2.49 18.72 2.49
N SER A 128 1.67 18.23 1.55
CA SER A 128 0.30 18.72 1.34
C SER A 128 -0.58 18.46 2.58
N LEU A 129 -0.63 17.21 3.05
CA LEU A 129 -1.38 16.87 4.26
C LEU A 129 -0.82 17.57 5.51
N LEU A 130 0.51 17.68 5.63
CA LEU A 130 1.16 18.36 6.75
C LEU A 130 0.79 19.85 6.79
N PHE A 131 0.71 20.51 5.63
CA PHE A 131 0.26 21.89 5.57
C PHE A 131 -1.20 22.00 6.03
N GLY A 132 -2.09 21.14 5.54
CA GLY A 132 -3.49 21.06 5.99
C GLY A 132 -3.63 20.85 7.51
N MET A 133 -2.86 19.92 8.08
CA MET A 133 -2.83 19.70 9.54
C MET A 133 -2.30 20.90 10.31
N SER A 134 -1.34 21.62 9.74
CA SER A 134 -0.81 22.85 10.36
C SER A 134 -1.84 23.97 10.38
N LEU A 135 -2.70 24.07 9.36
CA LEU A 135 -3.86 24.98 9.36
C LEU A 135 -4.85 24.60 10.46
N LEU A 136 -5.19 23.30 10.61
CA LEU A 136 -6.03 22.84 11.71
C LEU A 136 -5.40 23.16 13.08
N GLY A 137 -4.11 22.91 13.25
CA GLY A 137 -3.37 23.28 14.47
C GLY A 137 -3.44 24.78 14.78
N TYR A 138 -3.41 25.64 13.76
CA TYR A 138 -3.61 27.08 13.90
C TYR A 138 -5.02 27.39 14.44
N PHE A 139 -6.06 26.86 13.82
CA PHE A 139 -7.45 27.07 14.25
C PHE A 139 -7.67 26.54 15.67
N PHE A 140 -7.19 25.36 15.98
CA PHE A 140 -7.31 24.77 17.32
C PHE A 140 -6.60 25.59 18.39
N SER A 141 -5.41 26.16 18.08
CA SER A 141 -4.70 27.01 19.02
C SER A 141 -5.46 28.31 19.30
N LYS A 142 -6.15 28.86 18.29
CA LYS A 142 -6.92 30.09 18.41
C LYS A 142 -8.22 29.92 19.20
N TYR A 143 -8.88 28.75 19.05
CA TYR A 143 -10.20 28.50 19.65
C TYR A 143 -10.15 27.55 20.87
N SER A 144 -8.97 27.25 21.41
CA SER A 144 -8.76 26.40 22.59
C SER A 144 -9.40 25.00 22.50
N PHE A 145 -9.72 24.51 21.29
CA PHE A 145 -10.43 23.25 21.06
C PHE A 145 -9.65 22.01 21.55
N ILE A 146 -8.31 22.08 21.60
CA ILE A 146 -7.43 20.97 22.08
C ILE A 146 -7.38 20.93 23.62
N SER A 147 -8.01 21.83 24.32
CA SER A 147 -7.98 21.86 25.78
C SER A 147 -9.01 20.96 26.47
N VAL A 148 -9.59 20.01 25.74
CA VAL A 148 -10.54 19.04 26.32
C VAL A 148 -9.77 18.14 27.30
N ASP A 149 -10.16 18.16 28.56
CA ASP A 149 -9.43 17.45 29.63
C ASP A 149 -9.35 15.94 29.43
N ILE A 150 -10.34 15.36 28.77
CA ILE A 150 -10.32 13.94 28.36
C ILE A 150 -9.11 13.63 27.49
N PHE A 151 -8.85 14.46 26.46
CA PHE A 151 -7.73 14.24 25.55
C PHE A 151 -6.37 14.51 26.20
N LYS A 152 -6.30 15.52 27.08
CA LYS A 152 -5.11 15.77 27.91
C LYS A 152 -4.79 14.57 28.79
N ASN A 153 -5.79 14.05 29.51
CA ASN A 153 -5.64 12.90 30.38
C ASN A 153 -5.27 11.64 29.62
N PHE A 154 -5.82 11.46 28.40
CA PHE A 154 -5.45 10.37 27.51
C PHE A 154 -3.95 10.40 27.20
N VAL A 155 -3.42 11.53 26.73
CA VAL A 155 -1.99 11.65 26.39
C VAL A 155 -1.11 11.59 27.65
N LYS A 156 -1.54 12.18 28.75
CA LYS A 156 -0.85 12.11 30.05
C LYS A 156 -0.64 10.66 30.51
N ASN A 157 -1.64 9.80 30.32
CA ASN A 157 -1.56 8.40 30.71
C ASN A 157 -0.47 7.62 29.92
N ILE A 158 -0.09 8.06 28.73
CA ILE A 158 1.04 7.45 28.00
C ILE A 158 2.32 7.52 28.85
N PHE A 159 2.52 8.59 29.60
CA PHE A 159 3.71 8.80 30.43
C PHE A 159 3.54 8.23 31.86
N GLU A 160 2.42 8.52 32.50
CA GLU A 160 2.19 8.19 33.93
C GLU A 160 1.72 6.74 34.14
N LYS A 161 0.90 6.21 33.22
CA LYS A 161 0.35 4.85 33.24
C LYS A 161 0.65 4.13 31.94
N PRO A 162 1.92 3.80 31.62
CA PRO A 162 2.36 3.38 30.29
C PRO A 162 1.56 2.21 29.66
N TRP A 163 1.15 1.24 30.47
CA TRP A 163 0.31 0.13 30.01
C TRP A 163 -1.06 0.60 29.54
N LEU A 164 -1.76 1.31 30.41
CA LEU A 164 -3.10 1.82 30.14
C LEU A 164 -3.07 2.87 29.00
N GLY A 165 -2.12 3.80 29.06
CA GLY A 165 -2.00 4.87 28.05
C GLY A 165 -1.67 4.32 26.67
N THR A 166 -0.73 3.36 26.59
CA THR A 166 -0.38 2.73 25.30
C THR A 166 -1.54 1.87 24.80
N PHE A 167 -2.19 1.08 25.68
CA PHE A 167 -3.36 0.30 25.29
C PHE A 167 -4.49 1.19 24.76
N SER A 168 -4.81 2.27 25.49
CA SER A 168 -5.85 3.23 25.06
C SER A 168 -5.50 3.85 23.70
N PHE A 169 -4.22 4.19 23.47
CA PHE A 169 -3.79 4.74 22.19
C PHE A 169 -3.97 3.73 21.05
N CYS A 170 -3.55 2.48 21.26
CA CYS A 170 -3.76 1.38 20.32
C CYS A 170 -5.25 1.14 20.04
N PHE A 171 -6.06 1.09 21.09
CA PHE A 171 -7.49 0.86 21.02
C PHE A 171 -8.22 1.96 20.22
N PHE A 172 -8.01 3.22 20.58
CA PHE A 172 -8.69 4.32 19.90
C PHE A 172 -8.23 4.50 18.47
N TYR A 173 -6.96 4.21 18.16
CA TYR A 173 -6.49 4.27 16.78
C TYR A 173 -7.07 3.13 15.92
N GLY A 174 -7.02 1.90 16.40
CA GLY A 174 -7.66 0.77 15.70
C GLY A 174 -9.16 1.00 15.49
N LEU A 175 -9.87 1.50 16.52
CA LEU A 175 -11.27 1.85 16.43
C LEU A 175 -11.54 2.98 15.40
N LEU A 176 -10.67 4.00 15.37
CA LEU A 176 -10.77 5.09 14.41
C LEU A 176 -10.70 4.57 12.97
N LEU A 177 -9.74 3.70 12.64
CA LEU A 177 -9.62 3.15 11.30
C LEU A 177 -10.79 2.21 10.95
N ALA A 178 -11.26 1.42 11.91
CA ALA A 178 -12.45 0.59 11.72
C ALA A 178 -13.72 1.43 11.42
N ILE A 179 -13.88 2.59 12.09
CA ILE A 179 -14.97 3.53 11.82
C ILE A 179 -14.80 4.21 10.46
N LEU A 180 -13.58 4.60 10.11
CA LEU A 180 -13.28 5.24 8.83
C LEU A 180 -13.38 4.27 7.65
N ASP A 181 -13.39 2.96 7.92
CA ASP A 181 -13.41 1.91 6.91
C ASP A 181 -12.23 2.01 5.95
N ILE A 182 -11.05 1.94 6.51
CA ILE A 182 -9.78 1.91 5.76
C ILE A 182 -8.82 0.92 6.42
N GLN A 183 -8.24 0.03 5.63
CA GLN A 183 -7.34 -1.00 6.14
C GLN A 183 -6.05 -0.40 6.68
N GLU A 184 -5.55 0.62 5.99
CA GLU A 184 -4.36 1.38 6.37
C GLU A 184 -4.63 2.87 6.33
N ALA A 185 -3.85 3.66 7.10
CA ALA A 185 -4.00 5.11 7.10
C ALA A 185 -3.78 5.77 5.73
N GLN A 186 -3.02 5.15 4.83
CA GLN A 186 -2.84 5.64 3.46
C GLN A 186 -4.01 5.29 2.54
N GLY A 187 -4.87 4.34 2.93
CA GLY A 187 -6.01 3.87 2.13
C GLY A 187 -5.59 3.06 0.90
N GLU A 188 -6.45 2.18 0.44
CA GLU A 188 -6.21 1.33 -0.74
C GLU A 188 -6.76 1.96 -2.03
N GLU A 189 -7.74 2.85 -1.94
CA GLU A 189 -8.41 3.43 -3.09
C GLU A 189 -7.56 4.50 -3.78
N GLY A 190 -6.67 4.05 -4.63
CA GLY A 190 -5.95 4.92 -5.57
C GLY A 190 -5.07 5.99 -4.91
N ILE A 191 -4.47 6.84 -5.73
CA ILE A 191 -3.58 7.94 -5.31
C ILE A 191 -4.34 9.20 -4.88
N GLY A 192 -5.57 9.06 -4.36
CA GLY A 192 -6.39 10.20 -3.95
C GLY A 192 -5.70 11.14 -2.95
N TRP A 193 -4.91 10.59 -2.03
CA TRP A 193 -4.12 11.35 -1.07
C TRP A 193 -2.94 12.11 -1.71
N ALA A 194 -2.47 11.72 -2.89
CA ALA A 194 -1.45 12.44 -3.67
C ALA A 194 -2.06 13.48 -4.65
N SER A 195 -3.39 13.61 -4.71
CA SER A 195 -4.04 14.63 -5.54
C SER A 195 -3.73 16.03 -5.03
N TRP A 196 -3.60 16.99 -5.95
CA TRP A 196 -3.52 18.41 -5.63
C TRP A 196 -4.75 18.93 -4.86
N VAL A 197 -5.90 18.32 -5.14
CA VAL A 197 -7.20 18.65 -4.53
C VAL A 197 -7.67 17.53 -3.60
N TRP A 198 -6.74 16.91 -2.85
CA TRP A 198 -7.01 15.78 -1.97
C TRP A 198 -8.19 16.01 -1.01
N PHE A 199 -8.43 17.23 -0.58
CA PHE A 199 -9.55 17.60 0.29
C PHE A 199 -10.94 17.40 -0.34
N THR A 200 -11.02 17.14 -1.65
CA THR A 200 -12.25 16.78 -2.37
C THR A 200 -12.44 15.27 -2.51
N LYS A 201 -11.44 14.47 -2.11
CA LYS A 201 -11.45 13.01 -2.24
C LYS A 201 -11.77 12.37 -0.88
N PRO A 202 -12.86 11.58 -0.75
CA PRO A 202 -13.25 10.96 0.52
C PRO A 202 -12.14 10.09 1.13
N SER A 203 -11.47 9.26 0.33
CA SER A 203 -10.36 8.42 0.77
C SER A 203 -9.21 9.24 1.36
N ALA A 204 -8.83 10.34 0.72
CA ALA A 204 -7.79 11.22 1.22
C ALA A 204 -8.19 11.99 2.50
N ILE A 205 -9.47 12.31 2.66
CA ILE A 205 -9.98 12.89 3.91
C ILE A 205 -9.88 11.87 5.05
N LYS A 206 -10.23 10.60 4.82
CA LYS A 206 -10.04 9.52 5.79
C LYS A 206 -8.58 9.39 6.19
N THR A 207 -7.66 9.36 5.22
CA THR A 207 -6.19 9.38 5.43
C THR A 207 -5.75 10.59 6.25
N PHE A 208 -6.27 11.77 5.96
CA PHE A 208 -5.99 12.99 6.71
C PHE A 208 -6.43 12.88 8.17
N VAL A 209 -7.59 12.31 8.44
CA VAL A 209 -8.10 12.10 9.81
C VAL A 209 -7.25 11.07 10.56
N ALA A 210 -6.89 9.96 9.90
CA ALA A 210 -6.08 8.90 10.49
C ALA A 210 -4.69 9.41 10.93
N PHE A 211 -3.97 10.10 10.07
CA PHE A 211 -2.70 10.73 10.43
C PHE A 211 -2.85 11.96 11.33
N GLY A 212 -3.97 12.67 11.19
CA GLY A 212 -4.33 13.81 12.05
C GLY A 212 -4.42 13.43 13.52
N PHE A 213 -4.87 12.22 13.82
CA PHE A 213 -4.89 11.69 15.19
C PHE A 213 -3.47 11.65 15.78
N PHE A 214 -2.47 11.15 15.05
CA PHE A 214 -1.08 11.18 15.51
C PHE A 214 -0.53 12.61 15.62
N TYR A 215 -0.87 13.49 14.69
CA TYR A 215 -0.49 14.89 14.76
C TYR A 215 -1.02 15.55 16.03
N LEU A 216 -2.29 15.32 16.41
CA LEU A 216 -2.90 15.85 17.63
C LEU A 216 -2.27 15.25 18.89
N VAL A 217 -2.02 13.94 18.92
CA VAL A 217 -1.30 13.30 20.02
C VAL A 217 0.09 13.93 20.19
N GLY A 218 0.84 14.08 19.10
CA GLY A 218 2.15 14.74 19.11
C GLY A 218 2.08 16.20 19.60
N TRP A 219 1.05 16.94 19.15
CA TRP A 219 0.78 18.30 19.61
C TRP A 219 0.59 18.36 21.12
N GLN A 220 -0.22 17.45 21.66
CA GLN A 220 -0.48 17.39 23.10
C GLN A 220 0.75 16.89 23.89
N MET A 221 1.57 15.99 23.34
CA MET A 221 2.82 15.52 23.96
C MET A 221 3.82 16.65 24.21
N TYR A 222 3.78 17.74 23.46
CA TYR A 222 4.62 18.92 23.73
C TYR A 222 4.42 19.48 25.14
N TYR A 223 3.21 19.46 25.65
CA TYR A 223 2.92 19.96 27.01
C TYR A 223 3.48 19.04 28.10
N TYR A 224 3.79 17.79 27.76
CA TYR A 224 4.44 16.80 28.63
C TYR A 224 5.92 16.56 28.25
N ARG A 225 6.57 17.50 27.52
CA ARG A 225 7.94 17.34 27.01
C ARG A 225 8.99 17.07 28.08
N GLU A 226 8.78 17.53 29.33
CA GLU A 226 9.68 17.27 30.46
C GLU A 226 9.68 15.79 30.83
N GLN A 227 8.56 15.11 30.62
CA GLN A 227 8.41 13.68 30.89
C GLN A 227 8.98 12.79 29.77
N LEU A 228 9.36 13.35 28.62
CA LEU A 228 9.94 12.57 27.52
C LEU A 228 11.20 11.81 27.94
N ASN A 229 12.02 12.39 28.84
CA ASN A 229 13.23 11.76 29.35
C ASN A 229 12.95 10.62 30.34
N SER A 230 11.73 10.52 30.88
CA SER A 230 11.31 9.42 31.76
C SER A 230 10.87 8.17 31.00
N LEU A 231 10.76 8.24 29.66
CA LEU A 231 10.38 7.11 28.83
C LEU A 231 11.45 6.02 28.89
N SER A 232 11.05 4.83 29.31
CA SER A 232 11.95 3.68 29.47
C SER A 232 11.82 2.73 28.30
N VAL A 233 12.90 2.56 27.52
CA VAL A 233 12.96 1.59 26.39
C VAL A 233 12.55 0.19 26.86
N LYS A 234 13.08 -0.28 28.00
CA LYS A 234 12.75 -1.61 28.55
C LYS A 234 11.24 -1.77 28.81
N LYS A 235 10.60 -0.72 29.34
CA LYS A 235 9.17 -0.75 29.64
C LYS A 235 8.32 -0.78 28.36
N TYR A 236 8.58 0.10 27.38
CA TYR A 236 7.80 0.15 26.15
C TYR A 236 8.09 -1.02 25.22
N LEU A 237 9.31 -1.57 25.22
CA LEU A 237 9.61 -2.82 24.56
C LEU A 237 8.80 -3.98 25.16
N LYS A 238 8.71 -4.07 26.51
CA LYS A 238 7.89 -5.09 27.16
C LYS A 238 6.40 -4.94 26.79
N ILE A 239 5.88 -3.71 26.77
CA ILE A 239 4.48 -3.45 26.36
C ILE A 239 4.27 -3.89 24.91
N PHE A 240 5.16 -3.49 23.99
CA PHE A 240 5.09 -3.88 22.58
C PHE A 240 5.11 -5.40 22.40
N VAL A 241 6.03 -6.09 23.06
CA VAL A 241 6.16 -7.55 22.99
C VAL A 241 4.90 -8.24 23.50
N VAL A 242 4.34 -7.79 24.61
CA VAL A 242 3.08 -8.36 25.15
C VAL A 242 1.92 -8.11 24.18
N PHE A 243 1.81 -6.91 23.61
CA PHE A 243 0.76 -6.61 22.63
C PHE A 243 0.91 -7.43 21.37
N PHE A 244 2.13 -7.58 20.87
CA PHE A 244 2.44 -8.35 19.67
C PHE A 244 2.24 -9.86 19.87
N LEU A 245 2.67 -10.43 21.00
CA LEU A 245 2.62 -11.88 21.22
C LEU A 245 1.32 -12.40 21.85
N LEU A 246 0.56 -11.57 22.55
CA LEU A 246 -0.63 -12.00 23.28
C LEU A 246 -1.90 -11.32 22.76
N ILE A 247 -1.91 -9.99 22.68
CA ILE A 247 -3.14 -9.25 22.36
C ILE A 247 -3.47 -9.36 20.88
N PHE A 248 -2.51 -9.14 20.00
CA PHE A 248 -2.73 -9.22 18.56
C PHE A 248 -3.14 -10.64 18.12
N PRO A 249 -2.39 -11.73 18.48
CA PRO A 249 -2.82 -13.08 18.13
C PRO A 249 -4.14 -13.48 18.79
N GLY A 250 -4.38 -13.05 20.02
CA GLY A 250 -5.65 -13.32 20.70
C GLY A 250 -6.84 -12.68 19.98
N PHE A 251 -6.69 -11.44 19.54
CA PHE A 251 -7.72 -10.72 18.78
C PHE A 251 -7.95 -11.35 17.41
N THR A 252 -6.89 -11.64 16.67
CA THR A 252 -7.01 -12.27 15.34
C THR A 252 -7.64 -13.65 15.45
N THR A 253 -7.22 -14.48 16.43
CA THR A 253 -7.84 -15.78 16.69
C THR A 253 -9.33 -15.68 17.02
N LEU A 254 -9.71 -14.67 17.82
CA LEU A 254 -11.12 -14.45 18.16
C LEU A 254 -11.94 -14.08 16.91
N LEU A 255 -11.42 -13.19 16.07
CA LEU A 255 -12.07 -12.78 14.82
C LEU A 255 -12.24 -13.96 13.87
N PHE A 256 -11.20 -14.79 13.72
CA PHE A 256 -11.28 -15.99 12.89
C PHE A 256 -12.29 -17.00 13.42
N LYS A 257 -12.38 -17.19 14.75
CA LYS A 257 -13.43 -18.05 15.34
C LYS A 257 -14.84 -17.51 15.07
N ILE A 258 -15.04 -16.21 15.21
CA ILE A 258 -16.32 -15.56 14.87
C ILE A 258 -16.63 -15.76 13.39
N GLY A 259 -15.61 -15.70 12.53
CA GLY A 259 -15.69 -15.94 11.09
C GLY A 259 -15.85 -17.40 10.68
N GLY A 260 -15.90 -18.34 11.61
CA GLY A 260 -16.05 -19.78 11.30
C GLY A 260 -14.78 -20.46 10.76
N TYR A 261 -13.62 -19.79 10.80
CA TYR A 261 -12.34 -20.35 10.37
C TYR A 261 -11.67 -21.14 11.51
N SER A 262 -11.14 -22.32 11.21
CA SER A 262 -10.28 -23.05 12.15
C SER A 262 -8.85 -22.46 12.14
N GLN A 263 -8.16 -22.56 13.27
CA GLN A 263 -6.75 -22.14 13.35
C GLN A 263 -5.85 -22.98 12.43
N TYR A 264 -6.25 -24.22 12.19
CA TYR A 264 -5.53 -25.15 11.33
C TYR A 264 -5.62 -24.74 9.85
N GLU A 265 -6.78 -24.30 9.40
CA GLU A 265 -6.99 -23.79 8.04
C GLU A 265 -6.13 -22.56 7.75
N ILE A 266 -6.12 -21.60 8.70
CA ILE A 266 -5.32 -20.38 8.56
C ILE A 266 -3.82 -20.70 8.52
N PHE A 267 -3.36 -21.57 9.42
CA PHE A 267 -1.94 -21.94 9.50
C PHE A 267 -1.49 -22.63 8.20
N ASN A 268 -2.30 -23.49 7.66
CA ASN A 268 -2.00 -24.21 6.43
C ASN A 268 -2.04 -23.30 5.20
N GLU A 269 -2.94 -22.36 5.12
CA GLU A 269 -2.99 -21.35 4.04
C GLU A 269 -1.72 -20.50 3.98
N PHE A 270 -1.16 -20.11 5.13
CA PHE A 270 0.05 -19.28 5.18
C PHE A 270 1.37 -20.04 5.08
N TRP A 271 1.43 -21.30 5.52
CA TRP A 271 2.69 -22.01 5.73
C TRP A 271 2.87 -23.26 4.90
N SER A 272 1.80 -23.80 4.29
CA SER A 272 1.94 -24.92 3.37
C SER A 272 2.47 -24.44 2.03
N GLN A 273 3.65 -24.93 1.65
CA GLN A 273 4.23 -24.69 0.32
C GLN A 273 3.94 -25.84 -0.66
N GLU A 274 3.22 -26.87 -0.23
CA GLU A 274 2.92 -28.01 -1.06
C GLU A 274 1.77 -27.69 -2.00
N LYS A 275 2.07 -27.68 -3.32
CA LYS A 275 1.05 -27.46 -4.34
C LYS A 275 0.06 -28.61 -4.41
N ARG A 276 -1.19 -28.29 -4.70
CA ARG A 276 -2.30 -29.22 -4.85
C ARG A 276 -2.79 -29.22 -6.29
N GLU A 277 -3.25 -30.38 -6.75
CA GLU A 277 -3.90 -30.47 -8.04
C GLU A 277 -5.34 -29.94 -7.94
N VAL A 278 -5.66 -28.98 -8.81
CA VAL A 278 -7.00 -28.42 -8.92
C VAL A 278 -7.51 -28.64 -10.34
N THR A 279 -8.62 -29.35 -10.45
CA THR A 279 -9.31 -29.54 -11.73
C THR A 279 -10.51 -28.60 -11.81
N PHE A 280 -10.45 -27.72 -12.77
CA PHE A 280 -11.52 -26.77 -13.10
C PHE A 280 -12.35 -27.36 -14.23
N ASN A 281 -13.67 -27.33 -14.07
CA ASN A 281 -14.62 -27.82 -15.06
C ASN A 281 -15.66 -26.74 -15.37
N VAL A 282 -15.96 -26.53 -16.66
CA VAL A 282 -17.02 -25.63 -17.09
C VAL A 282 -17.93 -26.36 -18.09
N ASP A 283 -19.24 -26.32 -17.82
CA ASP A 283 -20.25 -26.86 -18.74
C ASP A 283 -20.68 -25.78 -19.73
N MET A 284 -20.28 -25.99 -20.97
CA MET A 284 -20.53 -25.07 -22.09
C MET A 284 -21.83 -25.41 -22.85
N SER A 285 -22.68 -26.31 -22.36
CA SER A 285 -23.93 -26.68 -23.03
C SER A 285 -24.86 -25.49 -23.31
N PRO A 286 -24.94 -24.45 -22.45
CA PRO A 286 -25.72 -23.25 -22.76
C PRO A 286 -25.05 -22.29 -23.76
N PHE A 287 -23.78 -22.51 -24.10
CA PHE A 287 -23.06 -21.61 -24.98
C PHE A 287 -23.42 -21.85 -26.44
N ASP A 288 -23.82 -20.79 -27.15
CA ASP A 288 -24.16 -20.87 -28.57
C ASP A 288 -22.90 -20.83 -29.45
N PHE A 289 -22.40 -22.00 -29.82
CA PHE A 289 -21.25 -22.14 -30.73
C PHE A 289 -21.56 -21.70 -32.17
N THR A 290 -22.85 -21.58 -32.57
CA THR A 290 -23.24 -21.18 -33.94
C THR A 290 -22.91 -19.73 -34.26
N GLN A 291 -22.66 -18.91 -33.22
CA GLN A 291 -22.20 -17.53 -33.41
C GLN A 291 -20.83 -17.42 -34.08
N PHE A 292 -20.05 -18.49 -34.12
CA PHE A 292 -18.86 -18.58 -34.95
C PHE A 292 -19.26 -19.03 -36.36
N ALA A 293 -19.41 -18.07 -37.29
CA ALA A 293 -19.80 -18.33 -38.66
C ALA A 293 -18.87 -19.32 -39.41
N ASP A 294 -17.71 -19.59 -38.85
CA ASP A 294 -16.71 -20.53 -39.27
C ASP A 294 -16.10 -21.18 -38.04
N SER A 295 -16.14 -22.52 -37.98
CA SER A 295 -15.59 -23.29 -36.87
C SER A 295 -14.07 -23.03 -36.65
N SER A 296 -13.38 -22.56 -37.67
CA SER A 296 -11.97 -22.15 -37.54
C SER A 296 -11.74 -20.91 -36.67
N LYS A 297 -12.78 -20.14 -36.37
CA LYS A 297 -12.73 -18.97 -35.49
C LYS A 297 -12.90 -19.30 -34.01
N PHE A 298 -13.31 -20.49 -33.67
CA PHE A 298 -13.33 -21.00 -32.29
C PHE A 298 -11.96 -21.61 -31.97
N LYS A 299 -11.16 -20.94 -31.17
CA LYS A 299 -9.83 -21.39 -30.76
C LYS A 299 -9.88 -22.32 -29.54
N GLY A 300 -10.90 -22.18 -28.70
CA GLY A 300 -11.12 -22.98 -27.50
C GLY A 300 -11.64 -22.22 -26.31
N VAL A 301 -11.81 -22.95 -25.21
CA VAL A 301 -12.12 -22.42 -23.88
C VAL A 301 -10.82 -22.33 -23.08
N TYR A 302 -10.64 -21.28 -22.32
CA TYR A 302 -9.43 -20.99 -21.57
C TYR A 302 -9.74 -20.66 -20.12
N LEU A 303 -8.91 -21.17 -19.21
CA LEU A 303 -8.96 -20.87 -17.79
C LEU A 303 -7.99 -19.73 -17.46
N ASN A 304 -8.50 -18.58 -17.02
CA ASN A 304 -7.70 -17.44 -16.64
C ASN A 304 -7.88 -17.13 -15.16
N GLY A 305 -6.82 -16.75 -14.45
CA GLY A 305 -6.92 -16.50 -13.03
C GLY A 305 -5.69 -15.84 -12.43
N SER A 306 -5.75 -15.59 -11.12
CA SER A 306 -4.65 -15.04 -10.34
C SER A 306 -3.37 -15.88 -10.41
N PHE A 307 -3.51 -17.16 -10.67
CA PHE A 307 -2.42 -18.13 -10.75
C PHE A 307 -1.63 -18.12 -12.07
N ASN A 308 -2.16 -17.53 -13.13
CA ASN A 308 -1.49 -17.41 -14.43
C ASN A 308 -1.36 -15.95 -14.91
N GLY A 309 -1.55 -14.99 -13.99
CA GLY A 309 -1.44 -13.57 -14.30
C GLY A 309 -2.44 -13.07 -15.34
N TRP A 310 -3.60 -13.75 -15.46
CA TRP A 310 -4.66 -13.38 -16.40
C TRP A 310 -4.18 -13.34 -17.87
N CYS A 311 -3.39 -14.32 -18.27
CA CYS A 311 -2.61 -14.28 -19.52
C CYS A 311 -3.41 -14.43 -20.82
N GLY A 312 -4.68 -14.79 -20.76
CA GLY A 312 -5.54 -14.98 -21.94
C GLY A 312 -5.32 -16.32 -22.62
N GLU A 313 -4.31 -16.42 -23.46
CA GLU A 313 -3.95 -17.60 -24.28
C GLU A 313 -2.49 -18.03 -23.96
N CYS A 314 -2.21 -18.40 -22.73
CA CYS A 314 -0.97 -19.09 -22.40
C CYS A 314 -1.27 -20.57 -22.21
N ASP A 315 -0.55 -21.45 -21.78
CA ASP A 315 -0.80 -22.89 -21.62
C ASP A 315 -1.98 -23.22 -20.68
N ASN A 316 -3.11 -22.52 -20.87
CA ASN A 316 -4.32 -22.53 -20.05
C ASN A 316 -5.58 -22.95 -20.82
N LYS A 317 -5.43 -23.47 -22.04
CA LYS A 317 -6.53 -24.04 -22.80
C LYS A 317 -7.12 -25.25 -22.08
N MET A 318 -8.44 -25.33 -22.04
CA MET A 318 -9.21 -26.41 -21.48
C MET A 318 -9.58 -27.41 -22.57
N ASP A 319 -9.70 -28.69 -22.22
CA ASP A 319 -10.00 -29.76 -23.14
C ASP A 319 -11.37 -30.38 -22.82
N ASP A 320 -12.13 -30.67 -23.87
CA ASP A 320 -13.33 -31.51 -23.86
C ASP A 320 -12.97 -32.83 -24.55
N VAL A 321 -12.66 -33.84 -23.75
CA VAL A 321 -12.05 -35.10 -24.26
C VAL A 321 -13.10 -36.08 -24.78
N ASP A 322 -14.28 -36.10 -24.20
CA ASP A 322 -15.37 -37.02 -24.51
C ASP A 322 -16.51 -36.39 -25.32
N GLY A 323 -16.46 -35.08 -25.54
CA GLY A 323 -17.40 -34.38 -26.39
C GLY A 323 -18.74 -34.10 -25.73
N ASP A 324 -18.79 -34.07 -24.40
CA ASP A 324 -19.99 -33.80 -23.61
C ASP A 324 -20.25 -32.31 -23.34
N ASN A 325 -19.42 -31.42 -23.91
CA ASN A 325 -19.37 -29.97 -23.70
C ASN A 325 -18.88 -29.54 -22.32
N ILE A 326 -18.31 -30.45 -21.52
CA ILE A 326 -17.64 -30.08 -20.28
C ILE A 326 -16.14 -29.93 -20.53
N PHE A 327 -15.67 -28.69 -20.47
CA PHE A 327 -14.26 -28.38 -20.65
C PHE A 327 -13.53 -28.45 -19.32
N SER A 328 -12.40 -29.15 -19.31
CA SER A 328 -11.62 -29.43 -18.07
C SER A 328 -10.17 -28.98 -18.20
N LYS A 329 -9.60 -28.49 -17.08
CA LYS A 329 -8.17 -28.21 -16.93
C LYS A 329 -7.70 -28.47 -15.52
N THR A 330 -6.65 -29.29 -15.38
CA THR A 330 -5.99 -29.53 -14.09
C THR A 330 -4.70 -28.70 -14.02
N ILE A 331 -4.51 -27.99 -12.92
CA ILE A 331 -3.31 -27.19 -12.66
C ILE A 331 -2.84 -27.37 -11.21
N LEU A 332 -1.54 -27.15 -10.97
CA LEU A 332 -0.93 -27.20 -9.64
C LEU A 332 -0.94 -25.81 -9.01
N LEU A 333 -1.68 -25.62 -7.93
CA LEU A 333 -1.80 -24.36 -7.21
C LEU A 333 -1.22 -24.44 -5.79
N ASN A 334 -0.71 -23.34 -5.30
CA ASN A 334 -0.39 -23.19 -3.88
C ASN A 334 -1.69 -23.13 -3.05
N PRO A 335 -1.69 -23.55 -1.78
CA PRO A 335 -2.79 -23.24 -0.88
C PRO A 335 -3.06 -21.72 -0.81
N GLY A 336 -4.32 -21.33 -0.69
CA GLY A 336 -4.76 -19.94 -0.66
C GLY A 336 -6.02 -19.70 -1.48
N SER A 337 -6.43 -18.44 -1.58
CA SER A 337 -7.56 -18.01 -2.40
C SER A 337 -7.10 -17.74 -3.84
N HIS A 338 -7.84 -18.27 -4.80
CA HIS A 338 -7.58 -18.09 -6.22
C HIS A 338 -8.82 -17.60 -6.94
N ASN A 339 -8.70 -16.47 -7.60
CA ASN A 339 -9.75 -15.94 -8.46
C ASN A 339 -9.53 -16.44 -9.90
N PHE A 340 -10.62 -16.78 -10.59
CA PHE A 340 -10.55 -17.27 -11.95
C PHE A 340 -11.81 -16.96 -12.76
N VAL A 341 -11.66 -17.01 -14.06
CA VAL A 341 -12.73 -16.92 -15.06
C VAL A 341 -12.52 -17.96 -16.15
N PHE A 342 -13.59 -18.34 -16.81
CA PHE A 342 -13.52 -19.04 -18.06
C PHE A 342 -13.69 -18.05 -19.21
N SER A 343 -12.93 -18.20 -20.28
CA SER A 343 -13.04 -17.35 -21.46
C SER A 343 -13.05 -18.17 -22.75
N VAL A 344 -13.79 -17.71 -23.72
CA VAL A 344 -13.77 -18.27 -25.08
C VAL A 344 -12.76 -17.47 -25.92
N ASN A 345 -11.86 -18.17 -26.61
CA ASN A 345 -10.78 -17.57 -27.39
C ASN A 345 -9.81 -16.69 -26.58
N GLY A 346 -9.64 -16.98 -25.29
CA GLY A 346 -8.78 -16.20 -24.41
C GLY A 346 -9.27 -14.75 -24.25
N TRP A 347 -8.37 -13.79 -24.47
CA TRP A 347 -8.69 -12.37 -24.46
C TRP A 347 -8.78 -11.78 -25.89
N ASP A 348 -9.01 -12.58 -26.93
CA ASP A 348 -9.09 -12.10 -28.30
C ASP A 348 -10.20 -11.04 -28.44
N GLY A 349 -9.78 -9.78 -28.55
CA GLY A 349 -10.64 -8.61 -28.59
C GLY A 349 -10.77 -7.79 -27.30
N ALA A 350 -10.28 -8.30 -26.15
CA ALA A 350 -10.40 -7.62 -24.85
C ALA A 350 -9.16 -6.80 -24.45
N HIS A 351 -8.04 -6.91 -25.15
CA HIS A 351 -6.75 -6.36 -24.73
C HIS A 351 -6.36 -5.03 -25.41
N LYS A 352 -7.28 -4.11 -25.58
CA LYS A 352 -6.89 -2.70 -25.79
C LYS A 352 -7.81 -1.85 -24.93
N GLY A 353 -7.29 -1.45 -23.77
CA GLY A 353 -7.83 -0.44 -22.89
C GLY A 353 -9.32 -0.10 -23.03
N ASP A 354 -10.10 -0.29 -22.02
CA ASP A 354 -11.51 0.12 -21.88
C ASP A 354 -12.56 -0.44 -22.87
N GLN A 355 -12.26 -1.45 -23.66
CA GLN A 355 -13.29 -2.10 -24.48
C GLN A 355 -13.78 -3.42 -23.85
N ARG A 356 -14.23 -3.38 -22.60
CA ARG A 356 -14.79 -4.53 -21.88
C ARG A 356 -16.14 -4.98 -22.45
N GLY A 357 -16.83 -4.16 -23.22
CA GLY A 357 -18.12 -4.51 -23.80
C GLY A 357 -18.13 -5.63 -24.84
N ILE A 358 -16.96 -6.04 -25.39
CA ILE A 358 -16.86 -7.18 -26.31
C ILE A 358 -16.40 -8.43 -25.58
N GLY A 359 -15.58 -8.28 -24.51
CA GLY A 359 -15.06 -9.38 -23.70
C GLY A 359 -16.11 -10.03 -22.80
N GLU A 360 -17.04 -9.27 -22.26
CA GLU A 360 -18.10 -9.75 -21.36
C GLU A 360 -18.98 -10.84 -21.98
N LYS A 361 -19.16 -10.80 -23.29
CA LYS A 361 -19.96 -11.81 -23.99
C LYS A 361 -19.33 -13.21 -23.93
N TRP A 362 -18.02 -13.29 -23.87
CA TRP A 362 -17.23 -14.52 -23.96
C TRP A 362 -16.39 -14.80 -22.72
N VAL A 363 -16.78 -14.27 -21.60
CA VAL A 363 -16.17 -14.52 -20.28
C VAL A 363 -17.25 -14.98 -19.30
N SER A 364 -16.95 -15.90 -18.44
CA SER A 364 -17.82 -16.41 -17.39
C SER A 364 -17.10 -16.32 -16.03
N PRO A 365 -17.70 -15.70 -15.02
CA PRO A 365 -18.96 -14.97 -15.02
C PRO A 365 -18.80 -13.66 -15.79
N GLY A 366 -19.76 -13.27 -16.60
CA GLY A 366 -19.60 -12.17 -17.57
C GLY A 366 -20.13 -10.83 -17.12
N ASP A 367 -21.15 -10.80 -16.29
CA ASP A 367 -21.89 -9.59 -15.95
C ASP A 367 -21.70 -9.22 -14.47
N LYS A 368 -21.80 -7.92 -14.20
CA LYS A 368 -21.77 -7.36 -12.86
C LYS A 368 -22.96 -7.85 -12.03
N GLY A 369 -22.69 -8.26 -10.78
CA GLY A 369 -23.75 -8.58 -9.82
C GLY A 369 -24.22 -10.03 -9.84
N PHE A 370 -23.45 -10.94 -10.39
CA PHE A 370 -23.65 -12.39 -10.19
C PHE A 370 -23.55 -12.74 -8.71
N GLU A 371 -24.31 -13.75 -8.26
CA GLU A 371 -24.30 -14.20 -6.86
C GLU A 371 -22.92 -14.69 -6.39
N CYS A 372 -22.07 -15.13 -7.31
CA CYS A 372 -20.69 -15.58 -7.05
C CYS A 372 -19.63 -14.54 -7.43
N ASP A 373 -20.02 -13.32 -7.76
CA ASP A 373 -19.10 -12.22 -7.98
C ASP A 373 -18.54 -11.75 -6.65
N LYS A 374 -17.22 -11.76 -6.52
CA LYS A 374 -16.51 -11.37 -5.30
C LYS A 374 -16.74 -9.92 -4.92
N ASP A 375 -16.86 -9.03 -5.89
CA ASP A 375 -17.13 -7.61 -5.67
C ASP A 375 -18.20 -7.08 -6.61
N PRO A 376 -19.48 -7.26 -6.27
CA PRO A 376 -20.61 -6.82 -7.12
C PRO A 376 -20.66 -5.31 -7.33
N ASN A 377 -19.83 -4.53 -6.64
CA ASN A 377 -19.73 -3.07 -6.78
C ASN A 377 -18.57 -2.63 -7.67
N SER A 378 -17.67 -3.55 -8.05
CA SER A 378 -16.56 -3.27 -8.95
C SER A 378 -16.95 -3.57 -10.40
N ASP A 379 -16.65 -2.64 -11.31
CA ASP A 379 -16.84 -2.88 -12.74
C ASP A 379 -15.74 -3.78 -13.34
N ASN A 380 -14.77 -4.25 -12.50
CA ASN A 380 -13.51 -4.81 -12.97
C ASN A 380 -13.21 -6.24 -12.52
N ASP A 381 -13.95 -6.82 -11.57
CA ASP A 381 -13.53 -8.03 -10.86
C ASP A 381 -14.58 -9.15 -10.87
N ASN A 382 -15.32 -9.31 -11.96
CA ASN A 382 -16.23 -10.43 -12.13
C ASN A 382 -15.40 -11.73 -12.27
N SER A 383 -15.26 -12.50 -11.21
CA SER A 383 -14.50 -13.73 -11.18
C SER A 383 -15.05 -14.70 -10.13
N TYR A 384 -14.93 -16.00 -10.42
CA TYR A 384 -15.13 -17.01 -9.40
C TYR A 384 -13.95 -17.02 -8.42
N GLU A 385 -14.18 -17.44 -7.19
CA GLU A 385 -13.13 -17.67 -6.20
C GLU A 385 -13.20 -19.10 -5.67
N ILE A 386 -12.05 -19.76 -5.60
CA ILE A 386 -11.87 -20.99 -4.83
C ILE A 386 -10.91 -20.74 -3.68
N ARG A 387 -11.10 -21.53 -2.61
CA ARG A 387 -10.18 -21.56 -1.49
C ARG A 387 -9.61 -22.96 -1.35
N LEU A 388 -8.31 -23.05 -1.63
CA LEU A 388 -7.54 -24.30 -1.58
C LEU A 388 -6.83 -24.40 -0.23
N ILE A 389 -7.10 -25.46 0.54
CA ILE A 389 -6.51 -25.63 1.87
C ILE A 389 -5.42 -26.71 1.83
N ASN A 390 -5.76 -27.99 1.79
CA ASN A 390 -4.78 -29.05 1.98
C ASN A 390 -5.01 -30.32 1.15
N GLU A 391 -5.98 -30.33 0.29
CA GLU A 391 -6.37 -31.48 -0.52
C GLU A 391 -6.44 -31.10 -1.99
N ASP A 392 -6.25 -32.08 -2.85
CA ASP A 392 -6.53 -31.92 -4.27
C ASP A 392 -8.02 -31.64 -4.46
N LEU A 393 -8.34 -30.75 -5.40
CA LEU A 393 -9.70 -30.28 -5.60
C LEU A 393 -10.17 -30.57 -7.02
N ILE A 394 -11.29 -31.25 -7.14
CA ILE A 394 -12.02 -31.37 -8.41
C ILE A 394 -13.31 -30.57 -8.26
N LEU A 395 -13.42 -29.48 -9.02
CA LEU A 395 -14.65 -28.69 -9.04
C LEU A 395 -15.72 -29.40 -9.85
N GLU A 396 -16.94 -29.40 -9.35
CA GLU A 396 -18.10 -29.77 -10.16
C GLU A 396 -18.21 -28.83 -11.36
N PRO A 397 -18.74 -29.29 -12.52
CA PRO A 397 -18.86 -28.44 -13.70
C PRO A 397 -19.71 -27.20 -13.41
N ILE A 398 -19.10 -26.01 -13.60
CA ILE A 398 -19.79 -24.73 -13.48
C ILE A 398 -20.53 -24.46 -14.78
N CYS A 399 -21.83 -24.21 -14.70
CA CYS A 399 -22.59 -23.83 -15.88
C CYS A 399 -22.13 -22.48 -16.44
N TRP A 400 -21.99 -22.37 -17.75
CA TRP A 400 -21.51 -21.16 -18.41
C TRP A 400 -22.36 -19.93 -18.01
N LYS A 401 -21.68 -18.92 -17.48
CA LYS A 401 -22.28 -17.68 -16.95
C LYS A 401 -23.20 -17.84 -15.73
N GLU A 402 -23.12 -18.96 -15.02
CA GLU A 402 -23.88 -19.19 -13.81
C GLU A 402 -22.95 -19.39 -12.61
N CYS A 403 -23.50 -19.37 -11.40
CA CYS A 403 -22.82 -19.71 -10.15
C CYS A 403 -23.14 -21.12 -9.66
N THR A 404 -23.84 -21.87 -10.47
CA THR A 404 -24.39 -23.20 -10.18
C THR A 404 -23.92 -24.18 -11.26
N ASP A 405 -24.21 -25.47 -11.06
CA ASP A 405 -24.24 -26.41 -12.17
C ASP A 405 -25.42 -26.07 -13.12
N CYS A 406 -25.51 -26.72 -14.28
CA CYS A 406 -26.56 -26.45 -15.24
C CYS A 406 -27.95 -26.97 -14.82
N ASP A 407 -28.04 -27.70 -13.72
CA ASP A 407 -29.31 -28.13 -13.07
C ASP A 407 -29.75 -27.13 -11.97
N GLY A 408 -28.95 -26.08 -11.71
CA GLY A 408 -29.24 -25.04 -10.72
C GLY A 408 -28.80 -25.38 -9.30
N ASN A 409 -27.96 -26.42 -9.10
CA ASN A 409 -27.44 -26.75 -7.79
C ASN A 409 -26.17 -25.94 -7.48
N TYR A 410 -26.02 -25.51 -6.24
CA TYR A 410 -24.83 -24.79 -5.80
C TYR A 410 -23.60 -25.70 -5.81
N ILE A 411 -22.50 -25.17 -6.34
CA ILE A 411 -21.20 -25.83 -6.34
C ILE A 411 -20.53 -25.58 -4.99
N SER A 412 -20.39 -26.64 -4.19
CA SER A 412 -20.02 -26.55 -2.77
C SER A 412 -18.61 -26.02 -2.50
N LYS A 413 -17.74 -25.98 -3.51
CA LYS A 413 -16.30 -25.66 -3.39
C LYS A 413 -15.94 -24.28 -3.98
N ILE A 414 -16.83 -23.67 -4.73
CA ILE A 414 -16.68 -22.25 -5.08
C ILE A 414 -17.08 -21.47 -3.84
N ASP A 415 -16.24 -20.53 -3.43
CA ASP A 415 -16.64 -19.56 -2.43
C ASP A 415 -17.68 -18.64 -3.07
N VAL A 416 -18.88 -19.19 -3.23
CA VAL A 416 -20.05 -18.36 -3.41
C VAL A 416 -20.02 -17.49 -2.17
N ASN A 417 -19.93 -16.18 -2.35
CA ASN A 417 -20.20 -15.25 -1.27
C ASN A 417 -21.51 -15.72 -0.60
N ARG A 418 -21.41 -16.66 0.34
CA ARG A 418 -22.50 -16.85 1.30
C ARG A 418 -22.64 -15.46 1.86
N PRO A 419 -23.75 -14.75 1.61
CA PRO A 419 -23.91 -13.47 2.22
C PRO A 419 -23.83 -13.78 3.71
N TRP A 420 -22.65 -13.51 4.29
CA TRP A 420 -22.59 -13.33 5.73
C TRP A 420 -23.77 -12.43 6.02
N PRO A 421 -24.60 -12.77 7.01
CA PRO A 421 -25.61 -11.81 7.41
C PRO A 421 -24.91 -10.46 7.42
N PRO A 422 -25.38 -9.44 6.71
CA PRO A 422 -24.63 -8.19 6.48
C PRO A 422 -24.00 -7.60 7.75
N SER A 423 -24.62 -7.89 8.91
CA SER A 423 -24.13 -7.55 10.24
C SER A 423 -22.84 -8.30 10.65
N GLU A 424 -22.70 -9.59 10.34
CA GLU A 424 -21.52 -10.38 10.74
C GLU A 424 -20.31 -10.08 9.86
N ARG A 425 -20.51 -9.91 8.56
CA ARG A 425 -19.48 -9.47 7.63
C ARG A 425 -18.89 -8.13 8.07
N ILE A 426 -19.74 -7.14 8.36
CA ILE A 426 -19.30 -5.82 8.82
C ILE A 426 -18.47 -5.94 10.10
N VAL A 427 -18.90 -6.76 11.07
CA VAL A 427 -18.16 -6.92 12.34
C VAL A 427 -16.78 -7.53 12.11
N ILE A 428 -16.67 -8.52 11.22
CA ILE A 428 -15.39 -9.19 10.94
C ILE A 428 -14.45 -8.25 10.18
N GLU A 429 -14.91 -7.58 9.12
CA GLU A 429 -14.12 -6.61 8.36
C GLU A 429 -13.61 -5.48 9.26
N LYS A 430 -14.50 -4.87 10.05
CA LYS A 430 -14.11 -3.82 11.01
C LYS A 430 -13.19 -4.34 12.11
N GLY A 431 -13.41 -5.55 12.58
CA GLY A 431 -12.55 -6.22 13.54
C GLY A 431 -11.15 -6.47 13.00
N PHE A 432 -11.04 -6.87 11.73
CA PHE A 432 -9.75 -7.05 11.04
C PHE A 432 -8.99 -5.72 10.91
N ILE A 433 -9.65 -4.66 10.44
CA ILE A 433 -9.08 -3.32 10.36
C ILE A 433 -8.57 -2.88 11.74
N PHE A 434 -9.38 -3.07 12.78
CA PHE A 434 -8.99 -2.78 14.16
C PHE A 434 -7.74 -3.55 14.59
N ALA A 435 -7.72 -4.86 14.39
CA ALA A 435 -6.62 -5.73 14.82
C ALA A 435 -5.31 -5.38 14.12
N MET A 436 -5.35 -5.20 12.79
CA MET A 436 -4.17 -4.85 12.00
C MET A 436 -3.55 -3.53 12.44
N ASN A 437 -4.36 -2.55 12.81
CA ASN A 437 -3.87 -1.23 13.18
C ASN A 437 -3.62 -1.04 14.69
N PHE A 438 -4.01 -2.00 15.52
CA PHE A 438 -3.85 -1.93 16.98
C PHE A 438 -2.40 -1.75 17.42
N LEU A 439 -1.43 -2.38 16.74
CA LEU A 439 -0.03 -2.31 17.14
C LEU A 439 0.70 -1.02 16.71
N VAL A 440 0.15 -0.26 15.76
CA VAL A 440 0.79 0.93 15.18
C VAL A 440 1.23 1.95 16.25
N PRO A 441 0.36 2.40 17.18
CA PRO A 441 0.76 3.36 18.19
C PRO A 441 1.85 2.85 19.14
N SER A 442 1.80 1.57 19.53
CA SER A 442 2.83 0.98 20.40
C SER A 442 4.19 0.95 19.72
N THR A 443 4.22 0.64 18.42
CA THR A 443 5.42 0.68 17.58
C THR A 443 5.99 2.10 17.49
N VAL A 444 5.14 3.09 17.25
CA VAL A 444 5.54 4.51 17.15
C VAL A 444 6.11 5.01 18.48
N ILE A 445 5.48 4.70 19.62
CA ILE A 445 5.98 5.09 20.94
C ILE A 445 7.33 4.41 21.23
N LEU A 446 7.47 3.12 20.93
CA LEU A 446 8.73 2.39 21.12
C LEU A 446 9.86 3.02 20.31
N ILE A 447 9.63 3.29 19.02
CA ILE A 447 10.62 3.92 18.13
C ILE A 447 10.97 5.32 18.63
N MET A 448 9.98 6.13 19.01
CA MET A 448 10.21 7.45 19.58
C MET A 448 11.09 7.35 20.85
N THR A 449 10.80 6.41 21.72
CA THR A 449 11.56 6.18 22.97
C THR A 449 13.00 5.78 22.66
N LEU A 450 13.23 4.91 21.66
CA LEU A 450 14.57 4.55 21.19
C LEU A 450 15.34 5.77 20.66
N PHE A 451 14.70 6.59 19.84
CA PHE A 451 15.35 7.82 19.32
C PHE A 451 15.67 8.81 20.44
N ILE A 452 14.77 9.02 21.40
CA ILE A 452 15.03 9.89 22.55
C ILE A 452 16.21 9.34 23.36
N ARG A 453 16.29 8.04 23.57
CA ARG A 453 17.36 7.45 24.38
C ARG A 453 18.74 7.47 23.70
N PHE A 454 18.79 7.17 22.41
CA PHE A 454 20.06 6.95 21.71
C PHE A 454 20.49 8.12 20.81
N CYS A 455 19.57 9.00 20.40
CA CYS A 455 19.83 10.07 19.45
C CYS A 455 19.63 11.49 20.02
N SER A 456 19.36 11.64 21.32
CA SER A 456 19.14 12.95 21.95
C SER A 456 20.43 13.75 22.17
N GLN A 457 21.59 13.10 22.21
CA GLN A 457 22.86 13.77 22.44
C GLN A 457 23.28 14.58 21.20
N PRO A 458 23.75 15.84 21.36
CA PRO A 458 24.22 16.64 20.25
C PRO A 458 25.37 15.99 19.51
N SER A 459 25.21 15.76 18.21
CA SER A 459 26.23 15.15 17.35
C SER A 459 26.28 15.90 16.02
N LYS A 460 27.50 16.25 15.56
CA LYS A 460 27.70 16.86 14.23
C LYS A 460 27.18 15.96 13.10
N ARG A 461 27.31 14.63 13.23
CA ARG A 461 26.82 13.65 12.25
C ARG A 461 25.28 13.61 12.22
N LEU A 462 24.65 13.49 13.39
CA LEU A 462 23.18 13.48 13.48
C LEU A 462 22.58 14.80 12.98
N ARG A 463 23.24 15.91 13.26
CA ARG A 463 22.82 17.23 12.74
C ARG A 463 22.90 17.28 11.22
N TYR A 464 24.01 16.79 10.62
CA TYR A 464 24.16 16.72 9.16
C TYR A 464 23.06 15.86 8.51
N ILE A 465 22.78 14.68 9.09
CA ILE A 465 21.69 13.79 8.64
C ILE A 465 20.33 14.47 8.76
N SER A 466 20.07 15.17 9.85
CA SER A 466 18.82 15.93 10.04
C SER A 466 18.68 17.08 9.06
N ASP A 467 19.73 17.84 8.84
CA ASP A 467 19.72 18.99 7.93
C ASP A 467 19.59 18.58 6.45
N SER A 468 20.12 17.40 6.07
CA SER A 468 20.00 16.84 4.72
C SER A 468 18.65 16.14 4.47
N SER A 469 17.94 15.76 5.53
CA SER A 469 16.79 14.86 5.42
C SER A 469 15.65 15.39 4.55
N TYR A 470 15.47 16.71 4.51
CA TYR A 470 14.46 17.34 3.64
C TYR A 470 14.81 17.19 2.15
N TRP A 471 16.07 17.47 1.78
CA TRP A 471 16.52 17.27 0.41
C TRP A 471 16.47 15.80 -0.01
N VAL A 472 16.95 14.89 0.86
CA VAL A 472 16.86 13.45 0.63
C VAL A 472 15.40 13.04 0.37
N TYR A 473 14.45 13.57 1.14
CA TYR A 473 13.02 13.31 0.91
C TYR A 473 12.56 13.81 -0.46
N VAL A 474 12.99 14.95 -0.92
CA VAL A 474 12.57 15.53 -2.20
C VAL A 474 13.13 14.74 -3.38
N ILE A 475 14.43 14.41 -3.37
CA ILE A 475 15.13 13.90 -4.56
C ILE A 475 15.14 12.36 -4.69
N HIS A 476 14.84 11.63 -3.60
CA HIS A 476 15.09 10.18 -3.61
C HIS A 476 14.26 9.40 -4.63
N LEU A 477 13.00 9.78 -4.87
CA LEU A 477 12.12 8.96 -5.69
C LEU A 477 12.57 8.86 -7.16
N PRO A 478 12.93 9.96 -7.87
CA PRO A 478 13.55 9.84 -9.20
C PRO A 478 14.81 8.97 -9.19
N LEU A 479 15.67 9.09 -8.17
CA LEU A 479 16.90 8.30 -8.07
C LEU A 479 16.64 6.82 -7.83
N VAL A 480 15.56 6.49 -7.12
CA VAL A 480 15.12 5.11 -6.86
C VAL A 480 14.63 4.40 -8.13
N PHE A 481 14.11 5.11 -9.11
CA PHE A 481 13.79 4.54 -10.42
C PHE A 481 14.98 4.55 -11.37
N PHE A 482 15.73 5.65 -11.40
CA PHE A 482 16.84 5.83 -12.35
C PHE A 482 18.03 4.91 -12.07
N ILE A 483 18.51 4.84 -10.83
CA ILE A 483 19.75 4.10 -10.49
C ILE A 483 19.57 2.59 -10.64
N PRO A 484 18.52 1.93 -10.10
CA PRO A 484 18.32 0.50 -10.28
C PRO A 484 18.16 0.06 -11.72
N ALA A 485 17.67 0.94 -12.59
CA ALA A 485 17.48 0.64 -14.01
C ALA A 485 18.76 0.23 -14.73
N PHE A 486 19.94 0.66 -14.26
CA PHE A 486 21.23 0.20 -14.79
C PHE A 486 21.52 -1.27 -14.46
N PHE A 487 20.87 -1.82 -13.44
CA PHE A 487 21.07 -3.17 -12.95
C PHE A 487 19.94 -4.15 -13.32
N HIS A 488 18.90 -3.73 -14.03
CA HIS A 488 17.78 -4.62 -14.41
C HIS A 488 18.23 -5.85 -15.18
N GLN A 489 19.15 -5.67 -16.12
CA GLN A 489 19.67 -6.77 -16.97
C GLN A 489 20.80 -7.59 -16.31
N SER A 490 21.12 -7.31 -15.06
CA SER A 490 22.15 -8.05 -14.34
C SER A 490 21.57 -9.32 -13.70
N GLU A 491 22.28 -10.44 -13.79
CA GLU A 491 21.92 -11.72 -13.16
C GLU A 491 22.25 -11.80 -11.67
N MET A 492 22.62 -10.68 -11.04
CA MET A 492 22.96 -10.65 -9.63
C MET A 492 21.76 -11.02 -8.75
N ASN A 493 22.03 -11.69 -7.62
CA ASN A 493 21.04 -11.96 -6.59
C ASN A 493 20.31 -10.67 -6.15
N LEU A 494 18.97 -10.74 -6.00
CA LEU A 494 18.10 -9.59 -5.68
C LEU A 494 18.50 -8.85 -4.40
N LEU A 495 18.92 -9.57 -3.34
CA LEU A 495 19.37 -8.95 -2.09
C LEU A 495 20.68 -8.17 -2.29
N ILE A 496 21.59 -8.70 -3.10
CA ILE A 496 22.85 -8.01 -3.43
C ILE A 496 22.56 -6.77 -4.28
N LYS A 497 21.71 -6.88 -5.31
CA LYS A 497 21.23 -5.73 -6.09
C LYS A 497 20.64 -4.64 -5.18
N PHE A 498 19.75 -5.03 -4.26
CA PHE A 498 19.13 -4.11 -3.31
C PHE A 498 20.15 -3.40 -2.43
N ILE A 499 21.14 -4.12 -1.88
CA ILE A 499 22.20 -3.54 -1.03
C ILE A 499 23.04 -2.54 -1.83
N ILE A 500 23.49 -2.91 -3.03
CA ILE A 500 24.30 -2.05 -3.91
C ILE A 500 23.50 -0.80 -4.28
N ASN A 501 22.27 -0.96 -4.77
CA ASN A 501 21.42 0.15 -5.16
C ASN A 501 21.07 1.06 -3.96
N SER A 502 20.86 0.48 -2.77
CA SER A 502 20.66 1.24 -1.52
C SER A 502 21.85 2.14 -1.21
N ALA A 503 23.07 1.60 -1.35
CA ALA A 503 24.30 2.35 -1.12
C ALA A 503 24.47 3.48 -2.15
N ILE A 504 24.27 3.20 -3.44
CA ILE A 504 24.45 4.18 -4.52
C ILE A 504 23.39 5.29 -4.43
N VAL A 505 22.10 4.94 -4.25
CA VAL A 505 21.01 5.93 -4.10
C VAL A 505 21.24 6.81 -2.87
N THR A 506 21.65 6.20 -1.74
CA THR A 506 21.96 6.95 -0.52
C THR A 506 23.12 7.90 -0.75
N ALA A 507 24.21 7.42 -1.37
CA ALA A 507 25.37 8.25 -1.70
C ALA A 507 24.96 9.41 -2.65
N ALA A 508 24.18 9.14 -3.69
CA ALA A 508 23.70 10.17 -4.62
C ALA A 508 22.83 11.25 -3.91
N CYS A 509 21.95 10.84 -3.00
CA CYS A 509 21.15 11.76 -2.20
C CYS A 509 22.03 12.66 -1.31
N TYR A 510 23.04 12.11 -0.63
CA TYR A 510 23.89 12.89 0.25
C TYR A 510 24.93 13.73 -0.51
N LEU A 511 25.48 13.23 -1.61
CA LEU A 511 26.39 13.98 -2.46
C LEU A 511 25.66 15.18 -3.11
N SER A 512 24.47 14.94 -3.67
CA SER A 512 23.66 16.05 -4.20
C SER A 512 23.30 17.08 -3.13
N TYR A 513 22.96 16.66 -1.90
CA TYR A 513 22.77 17.58 -0.79
C TYR A 513 24.05 18.39 -0.50
N HIS A 514 25.18 17.72 -0.40
CA HIS A 514 26.46 18.35 -0.02
C HIS A 514 26.89 19.42 -1.02
N PHE A 515 26.85 19.10 -2.33
CA PHE A 515 27.36 19.97 -3.39
C PHE A 515 26.31 20.95 -3.94
N LEU A 516 25.06 20.52 -4.10
CA LEU A 516 24.04 21.33 -4.77
C LEU A 516 23.16 22.11 -3.81
N VAL A 517 23.05 21.70 -2.53
CA VAL A 517 22.06 22.26 -1.61
C VAL A 517 22.69 22.99 -0.43
N ARG A 518 23.60 22.34 0.28
CA ARG A 518 24.05 22.76 1.61
C ARG A 518 24.48 24.23 1.69
N LYS A 519 25.30 24.69 0.77
CA LYS A 519 25.87 26.07 0.76
C LYS A 519 25.17 27.00 -0.22
N THR A 520 24.09 26.54 -0.87
CA THR A 520 23.45 27.28 -1.95
C THR A 520 22.15 27.98 -1.51
N PHE A 521 21.51 28.66 -2.44
CA PHE A 521 20.16 29.19 -2.28
C PHE A 521 19.14 28.12 -1.95
N ILE A 522 19.26 26.92 -2.53
CA ILE A 522 18.33 25.79 -2.29
C ILE A 522 18.35 25.42 -0.81
N GLY A 523 19.51 25.34 -0.19
CA GLY A 523 19.65 25.05 1.25
C GLY A 523 19.01 26.11 2.13
N LYS A 524 19.17 27.40 1.77
CA LYS A 524 18.47 28.49 2.46
C LYS A 524 16.96 28.39 2.29
N PHE A 525 16.50 28.06 1.11
CA PHE A 525 15.08 27.91 0.79
C PHE A 525 14.45 26.77 1.60
N LEU A 526 15.06 25.57 1.63
CA LEU A 526 14.54 24.40 2.31
C LEU A 526 14.70 24.49 3.85
N ASN A 527 15.88 24.85 4.34
CA ASN A 527 16.23 24.80 5.76
C ASN A 527 16.12 26.16 6.47
N GLY A 528 15.88 27.25 5.72
CA GLY A 528 15.81 28.62 6.22
C GLY A 528 17.15 29.20 6.66
N ARG A 529 18.26 28.50 6.41
CA ARG A 529 19.64 28.96 6.68
C ARG A 529 20.61 28.35 5.67
N LYS A 530 21.70 29.05 5.40
CA LYS A 530 22.86 28.47 4.74
C LYS A 530 23.74 27.78 5.80
N PHE A 531 24.42 26.77 5.39
CA PHE A 531 25.41 26.08 6.21
C PHE A 531 26.79 26.43 5.66
N ASP A 532 27.66 26.85 6.51
CA ASP A 532 29.07 27.14 6.18
C ASP A 532 29.86 25.85 5.95
#